data_5d6d3b4b912f86f26c958b31e21747a8
#
_entry.id   5d6d3b4b912f86f26c958b31e21747a8
#
_cell.length_a   1.000
_cell.length_b   1.000
_cell.length_c   1.000
_cell.angle_alpha   90.00
_cell.angle_beta   90.00
_cell.angle_gamma   90.00
#
_symmetry.space_group_name_H-M   'P 1'
#
loop_
_entity.id
_entity.type
_entity.pdbx_description
1 polymer ?
#
loop_
_entity_poly.entity_id
_entity_poly.type
_entity_poly.pdbx_seq_one_letter_code
_entity_poly.pdbx_strand_id
1 'polypeptide(L)'
;YAVGLTYNTDTENVTYTPLLTTSDAAYSKTDATSSLEQAEDDIAGPFTVGLKAEKTMDDISADILVYSSMSMFTDDADSMVSGNNLSVFSKSIASYIPEDSGSAVVIPVKEYDSGTLTVPASVVIASAVIGIAVIPLLLLAIGIVIWMRRRKK
;
A
#
# COMPACT_ATOMS: atom_id res chain seq x y z
N TYR A 1 7.89 0.09 7.65
CA TYR A 1 8.85 1.20 7.77
C TYR A 1 9.95 1.02 6.73
N ALA A 2 10.46 2.13 6.17
CA ALA A 2 11.59 2.17 5.25
C ALA A 2 12.65 3.12 5.82
N VAL A 3 13.89 2.95 5.39
CA VAL A 3 15.00 3.84 5.72
C VAL A 3 15.24 4.76 4.52
N GLY A 4 15.39 6.07 4.76
CA GLY A 4 15.80 7.00 3.69
C GLY A 4 17.23 6.70 3.25
N LEU A 5 17.44 6.61 1.94
CA LEU A 5 18.76 6.40 1.35
C LEU A 5 19.40 7.74 1.02
N THR A 6 20.64 7.92 1.45
CA THR A 6 21.49 9.02 1.04
C THR A 6 22.65 8.47 0.21
N TYR A 7 23.07 9.19 -0.82
CA TYR A 7 24.15 8.76 -1.70
C TYR A 7 25.06 9.96 -2.04
N ASN A 8 26.33 9.67 -2.27
CA ASN A 8 27.31 10.70 -2.60
C ASN A 8 27.34 10.90 -4.13
N THR A 9 26.83 12.04 -4.57
CA THR A 9 26.78 12.43 -6.00
C THR A 9 28.16 12.78 -6.58
N ASP A 10 29.17 12.97 -5.75
CA ASP A 10 30.53 13.34 -6.19
C ASP A 10 31.40 12.13 -6.56
N THR A 11 30.81 10.92 -6.57
CA THR A 11 31.54 9.70 -6.94
C THR A 11 31.74 9.63 -8.47
N GLU A 12 32.99 9.61 -8.89
CA GLU A 12 33.35 9.54 -10.32
C GLU A 12 32.82 8.26 -10.99
N ASN A 13 32.28 8.41 -12.19
CA ASN A 13 31.77 7.32 -13.03
C ASN A 13 30.61 6.53 -12.40
N VAL A 14 29.87 7.13 -11.44
CA VAL A 14 28.68 6.54 -10.86
C VAL A 14 27.48 7.43 -11.13
N THR A 15 26.46 6.83 -11.74
CA THR A 15 25.16 7.47 -11.96
C THR A 15 24.15 6.91 -10.98
N TYR A 16 23.44 7.78 -10.28
CA TYR A 16 22.40 7.42 -9.33
C TYR A 16 21.02 7.77 -9.89
N THR A 17 20.13 6.80 -9.95
CA THR A 17 18.76 6.97 -10.43
C THR A 17 17.80 6.56 -9.32
N PRO A 18 17.06 7.51 -8.70
CA PRO A 18 16.02 7.20 -7.76
C PRO A 18 14.88 6.43 -8.47
N LEU A 19 14.54 5.25 -7.96
CA LEU A 19 13.46 4.40 -8.49
C LEU A 19 12.16 4.61 -7.71
N LEU A 20 12.29 4.79 -6.41
CA LEU A 20 11.18 5.02 -5.49
C LEU A 20 11.51 6.17 -4.57
N THR A 21 10.59 7.11 -4.47
CA THR A 21 10.67 8.24 -3.52
C THR A 21 9.38 8.30 -2.70
N THR A 22 9.49 8.71 -1.46
CA THR A 22 8.31 8.99 -0.63
C THR A 22 7.61 10.27 -1.08
N SER A 23 6.40 10.50 -0.59
CA SER A 23 5.72 11.79 -0.74
C SER A 23 6.40 12.88 0.09
N ASP A 24 6.11 14.14 -0.23
CA ASP A 24 6.59 15.32 0.52
C ASP A 24 6.05 15.34 1.97
N ALA A 25 4.94 14.65 2.22
CA ALA A 25 4.35 14.54 3.56
C ALA A 25 5.03 13.47 4.44
N ALA A 26 6.01 12.73 3.91
CA ALA A 26 6.75 11.76 4.69
C ALA A 26 7.73 12.45 5.63
N TYR A 27 8.00 11.82 6.78
CA TYR A 27 9.01 12.28 7.73
C TYR A 27 9.83 11.11 8.25
N SER A 28 11.08 11.37 8.58
CA SER A 28 12.00 10.40 9.17
C SER A 28 12.13 10.67 10.66
N LYS A 29 11.78 9.66 11.47
CA LYS A 29 11.92 9.73 12.92
C LYS A 29 13.41 9.71 13.32
N THR A 30 13.80 10.65 14.13
CA THR A 30 15.13 10.67 14.78
C THR A 30 15.18 9.72 15.96
N ASP A 31 14.02 9.49 16.62
CA ASP A 31 13.85 8.53 17.70
C ASP A 31 12.75 7.53 17.38
N ALA A 32 13.14 6.27 17.13
CA ALA A 32 12.22 5.17 16.80
C ALA A 32 11.40 4.66 18.01
N THR A 33 11.73 5.09 19.22
CA THR A 33 11.02 4.69 20.46
C THR A 33 9.89 5.63 20.84
N SER A 34 9.82 6.80 20.22
CA SER A 34 8.80 7.81 20.46
C SER A 34 7.49 7.52 19.71
N SER A 35 6.50 8.37 19.94
CA SER A 35 5.22 8.34 19.21
C SER A 35 5.43 8.29 17.68
N LEU A 36 4.48 7.67 16.96
CA LEU A 36 4.47 7.67 15.49
C LEU A 36 4.03 9.02 14.90
N GLU A 37 3.58 9.95 15.70
CA GLU A 37 3.24 11.29 15.25
C GLU A 37 4.52 12.07 14.91
N GLN A 38 4.42 12.94 13.90
CA GLN A 38 5.52 13.81 13.51
C GLN A 38 5.90 14.75 14.66
N ALA A 39 7.16 14.77 15.01
CA ALA A 39 7.73 15.69 16.00
C ALA A 39 8.46 16.85 15.29
N GLU A 40 8.78 17.90 16.05
CA GLU A 40 9.40 19.12 15.52
C GLU A 40 10.85 18.90 15.04
N ASP A 41 11.52 17.89 15.58
CA ASP A 41 12.91 17.50 15.25
C ASP A 41 12.99 16.38 14.18
N ASP A 42 11.85 15.90 13.67
CA ASP A 42 11.82 14.93 12.58
C ASP A 42 12.20 15.57 11.25
N ILE A 43 12.91 14.81 10.42
CA ILE A 43 13.37 15.29 9.12
C ILE A 43 12.24 15.14 8.11
N ALA A 44 11.88 16.24 7.45
CA ALA A 44 10.85 16.23 6.40
C ALA A 44 11.36 15.59 5.10
N GLY A 45 10.47 14.87 4.39
CA GLY A 45 10.74 14.28 3.07
C GLY A 45 10.76 15.30 1.93
N PRO A 46 10.85 14.83 0.68
CA PRO A 46 10.79 13.41 0.28
C PRO A 46 12.12 12.66 0.50
N PHE A 47 12.04 11.33 0.67
CA PHE A 47 13.21 10.45 0.81
C PHE A 47 13.28 9.45 -0.34
N THR A 48 14.50 9.17 -0.84
CA THR A 48 14.74 8.04 -1.73
C THR A 48 14.69 6.74 -0.91
N VAL A 49 13.87 5.79 -1.32
CA VAL A 49 13.71 4.47 -0.67
C VAL A 49 13.99 3.32 -1.62
N GLY A 50 14.16 3.61 -2.91
CA GLY A 50 14.64 2.68 -3.92
C GLY A 50 15.59 3.40 -4.87
N LEU A 51 16.76 2.83 -5.13
CA LEU A 51 17.85 3.46 -5.87
C LEU A 51 18.52 2.46 -6.81
N LYS A 52 18.79 2.88 -8.04
CA LYS A 52 19.73 2.24 -8.95
C LYS A 52 21.04 3.03 -8.93
N ALA A 53 22.15 2.38 -8.68
CA ALA A 53 23.49 2.94 -8.85
C ALA A 53 24.18 2.18 -10.00
N GLU A 54 24.63 2.91 -11.01
CA GLU A 54 25.32 2.38 -12.19
C GLU A 54 26.73 2.94 -12.22
N LYS A 55 27.72 2.06 -12.22
CA LYS A 55 29.12 2.42 -12.36
C LYS A 55 29.63 1.98 -13.72
N THR A 56 30.14 2.92 -14.51
CA THR A 56 30.74 2.65 -15.83
C THR A 56 32.24 2.86 -15.76
N MET A 57 32.99 1.87 -16.17
CA MET A 57 34.46 1.94 -16.32
C MET A 57 34.83 1.35 -17.65
N ASP A 58 35.39 2.16 -18.52
CA ASP A 58 35.70 1.81 -19.92
C ASP A 58 34.45 1.25 -20.63
N ASP A 59 34.46 0.02 -21.10
CA ASP A 59 33.34 -0.64 -21.75
C ASP A 59 32.54 -1.57 -20.81
N ILE A 60 32.79 -1.51 -19.50
CA ILE A 60 32.14 -2.35 -18.50
C ILE A 60 31.19 -1.49 -17.63
N SER A 61 29.96 -1.91 -17.54
CA SER A 61 28.96 -1.33 -16.65
C SER A 61 28.54 -2.33 -15.57
N ALA A 62 28.43 -1.86 -14.33
CA ALA A 62 27.96 -2.64 -13.21
C ALA A 62 26.86 -1.86 -12.48
N ASP A 63 25.73 -2.52 -12.24
CA ASP A 63 24.57 -1.93 -11.63
C ASP A 63 24.27 -2.54 -10.28
N ILE A 64 23.80 -1.71 -9.36
CA ILE A 64 23.29 -2.14 -8.06
C ILE A 64 21.89 -1.58 -7.87
N LEU A 65 20.95 -2.44 -7.49
CA LEU A 65 19.62 -2.05 -7.05
C LEU A 65 19.55 -2.12 -5.53
N VAL A 66 19.13 -1.04 -4.90
CA VAL A 66 18.98 -0.93 -3.45
C VAL A 66 17.54 -0.56 -3.12
N TYR A 67 16.88 -1.38 -2.32
CA TYR A 67 15.57 -1.09 -1.74
C TYR A 67 15.72 -1.06 -0.22
N SER A 68 15.23 0.00 0.41
CA SER A 68 15.49 0.27 1.83
C SER A 68 14.56 -0.48 2.79
N SER A 69 13.59 -1.23 2.27
CA SER A 69 12.64 -1.98 3.09
C SER A 69 12.36 -3.34 2.49
N MET A 70 12.67 -4.41 3.22
CA MET A 70 12.27 -5.77 2.83
C MET A 70 10.76 -6.00 2.99
N SER A 71 10.13 -5.32 3.94
CA SER A 71 8.71 -5.48 4.20
C SER A 71 7.81 -5.03 3.06
N MET A 72 8.30 -4.18 2.14
CA MET A 72 7.53 -3.78 0.96
C MET A 72 7.23 -4.96 0.01
N PHE A 73 8.01 -6.04 0.07
CA PHE A 73 7.85 -7.23 -0.77
C PHE A 73 7.09 -8.37 -0.09
N THR A 74 6.49 -8.12 1.08
CA THR A 74 5.59 -9.07 1.71
C THR A 74 4.21 -9.01 1.06
N ASP A 75 3.48 -10.13 1.06
CA ASP A 75 2.14 -10.23 0.46
C ASP A 75 1.17 -9.18 1.04
N ASP A 76 1.25 -8.93 2.36
CA ASP A 76 0.41 -7.93 3.02
C ASP A 76 0.68 -6.52 2.50
N ALA A 77 1.95 -6.13 2.39
CA ALA A 77 2.31 -4.79 1.91
C ALA A 77 2.05 -4.62 0.42
N ASP A 78 2.29 -5.67 -0.38
CA ASP A 78 2.04 -5.64 -1.82
C ASP A 78 0.53 -5.55 -2.13
N SER A 79 -0.30 -6.27 -1.36
CA SER A 79 -1.75 -6.20 -1.49
C SER A 79 -2.32 -4.80 -1.18
N MET A 80 -1.72 -4.07 -0.23
CA MET A 80 -2.13 -2.68 0.10
C MET A 80 -1.92 -1.71 -1.05
N VAL A 81 -1.00 -2.00 -1.96
CA VAL A 81 -0.68 -1.17 -3.13
C VAL A 81 -1.05 -1.86 -4.45
N SER A 82 -1.96 -2.84 -4.40
CA SER A 82 -2.48 -3.54 -5.58
C SER A 82 -1.40 -4.21 -6.44
N GLY A 83 -0.42 -4.86 -5.83
CA GLY A 83 0.66 -5.58 -6.51
C GLY A 83 1.76 -4.68 -7.10
N ASN A 84 1.73 -3.38 -6.84
CA ASN A 84 2.67 -2.44 -7.44
C ASN A 84 4.11 -2.62 -6.94
N ASN A 85 4.33 -3.02 -5.70
CA ASN A 85 5.68 -3.24 -5.16
C ASN A 85 6.39 -4.38 -5.89
N LEU A 86 5.72 -5.53 -6.03
CA LEU A 86 6.26 -6.68 -6.76
C LEU A 86 6.43 -6.37 -8.25
N SER A 87 5.52 -5.58 -8.84
CA SER A 87 5.63 -5.12 -10.22
C SER A 87 6.87 -4.26 -10.45
N VAL A 88 7.18 -3.31 -9.55
CA VAL A 88 8.40 -2.49 -9.62
C VAL A 88 9.65 -3.37 -9.55
N PHE A 89 9.69 -4.30 -8.60
CA PHE A 89 10.80 -5.23 -8.44
C PHE A 89 11.01 -6.09 -9.69
N SER A 90 9.95 -6.69 -10.19
CA SER A 90 10.01 -7.55 -11.40
C SER A 90 10.47 -6.77 -12.63
N LYS A 91 9.99 -5.55 -12.83
CA LYS A 91 10.44 -4.68 -13.93
C LYS A 91 11.89 -4.27 -13.79
N SER A 92 12.34 -4.00 -12.56
CA SER A 92 13.73 -3.67 -12.30
C SER A 92 14.67 -4.83 -12.66
N ILE A 93 14.30 -6.08 -12.33
CA ILE A 93 15.06 -7.26 -12.72
C ILE A 93 14.99 -7.49 -14.23
N ALA A 94 13.81 -7.33 -14.83
CA ALA A 94 13.63 -7.53 -16.27
C ALA A 94 14.50 -6.59 -17.10
N SER A 95 14.83 -5.39 -16.59
CA SER A 95 15.73 -4.46 -17.30
C SER A 95 17.18 -4.96 -17.45
N TYR A 96 17.57 -5.99 -16.70
CA TYR A 96 18.89 -6.64 -16.82
C TYR A 96 18.90 -7.87 -17.75
N ILE A 97 17.73 -8.29 -18.22
CA ILE A 97 17.64 -9.42 -19.16
C ILE A 97 17.86 -8.85 -20.57
N PRO A 98 18.88 -9.29 -21.31
CA PRO A 98 19.09 -8.83 -22.69
C PRO A 98 17.86 -9.13 -23.55
N GLU A 99 17.48 -8.19 -24.42
CA GLU A 99 16.31 -8.33 -25.30
C GLU A 99 16.40 -9.57 -26.24
N ASP A 100 17.61 -10.01 -26.55
CA ASP A 100 17.88 -11.21 -27.34
C ASP A 100 17.72 -12.54 -26.59
N SER A 101 17.49 -12.53 -25.29
CA SER A 101 17.38 -13.74 -24.46
C SER A 101 16.05 -14.50 -24.61
N GLY A 102 15.30 -14.23 -25.68
CA GLY A 102 13.99 -14.82 -25.96
C GLY A 102 12.95 -14.22 -25.00
N SER A 103 11.95 -13.60 -25.56
CA SER A 103 10.89 -12.88 -24.86
C SER A 103 10.56 -13.52 -23.52
N ALA A 104 11.05 -12.94 -22.41
CA ALA A 104 10.43 -13.17 -21.14
C ALA A 104 9.02 -12.58 -21.25
N VAL A 105 8.06 -13.41 -21.62
CA VAL A 105 6.63 -13.05 -21.60
C VAL A 105 6.33 -12.81 -20.14
N VAL A 106 6.36 -11.56 -19.72
CA VAL A 106 5.79 -11.14 -18.45
C VAL A 106 4.28 -11.39 -18.59
N ILE A 107 3.84 -12.56 -18.14
CA ILE A 107 2.43 -12.85 -18.02
C ILE A 107 1.98 -11.97 -16.85
N PRO A 108 1.19 -10.91 -17.10
CA PRO A 108 0.66 -10.12 -15.99
C PRO A 108 -0.15 -11.07 -15.13
N VAL A 109 0.25 -11.23 -13.87
CA VAL A 109 -0.57 -11.93 -12.89
C VAL A 109 -1.88 -11.14 -12.81
N LYS A 110 -2.94 -11.72 -13.34
CA LYS A 110 -4.27 -11.17 -13.19
C LYS A 110 -4.68 -11.45 -11.76
N GLU A 111 -4.33 -10.54 -10.86
CA GLU A 111 -4.87 -10.59 -9.52
C GLU A 111 -6.38 -10.44 -9.63
N TYR A 112 -7.09 -11.48 -9.27
CA TYR A 112 -8.50 -11.33 -8.94
C TYR A 112 -8.50 -10.51 -7.64
N ASP A 113 -8.91 -9.26 -7.77
CA ASP A 113 -9.20 -8.43 -6.62
C ASP A 113 -10.19 -9.20 -5.72
N SER A 114 -9.66 -9.91 -4.74
CA SER A 114 -10.44 -10.42 -3.61
C SER A 114 -10.75 -9.22 -2.72
N GLY A 115 -11.34 -8.17 -3.34
CA GLY A 115 -11.67 -6.94 -2.66
C GLY A 115 -12.36 -7.26 -1.36
N THR A 116 -11.68 -7.02 -0.26
CA THR A 116 -12.32 -6.99 1.03
C THR A 116 -13.43 -5.97 0.92
N LEU A 117 -14.68 -6.46 0.93
CA LEU A 117 -15.87 -5.62 0.82
C LEU A 117 -15.86 -4.66 2.02
N THR A 118 -15.27 -3.50 1.85
CA THR A 118 -15.29 -2.44 2.85
C THR A 118 -16.70 -1.85 2.87
N VAL A 119 -17.53 -2.42 3.73
CA VAL A 119 -18.88 -1.88 3.96
C VAL A 119 -18.72 -0.59 4.76
N PRO A 120 -19.17 0.57 4.24
CA PRO A 120 -19.13 1.82 5.00
C PRO A 120 -19.84 1.68 6.35
N ALA A 121 -19.26 2.22 7.41
CA ALA A 121 -19.83 2.13 8.77
C ALA A 121 -21.28 2.63 8.84
N SER A 122 -21.65 3.61 8.01
CA SER A 122 -23.02 4.12 7.89
C SER A 122 -24.02 3.05 7.42
N VAL A 123 -23.61 2.17 6.50
CA VAL A 123 -24.48 1.07 6.01
C VAL A 123 -24.64 0.00 7.08
N VAL A 124 -23.57 -0.31 7.82
CA VAL A 124 -23.62 -1.27 8.95
C VAL A 124 -24.56 -0.75 10.03
N ILE A 125 -24.44 0.52 10.42
CA ILE A 125 -25.30 1.14 11.44
C ILE A 125 -26.75 1.17 10.96
N ALA A 126 -27.02 1.57 9.72
CA ALA A 126 -28.37 1.63 9.17
C ALA A 126 -29.03 0.24 9.16
N SER A 127 -28.33 -0.80 8.72
CA SER A 127 -28.83 -2.17 8.71
C SER A 127 -29.10 -2.70 10.12
N ALA A 128 -28.22 -2.39 11.07
CA ALA A 128 -28.42 -2.75 12.48
C ALA A 128 -29.66 -2.07 13.09
N VAL A 129 -29.87 -0.77 12.83
CA VAL A 129 -31.06 -0.03 13.30
C VAL A 129 -32.35 -0.63 12.71
N ILE A 130 -32.36 -0.96 11.42
CA ILE A 130 -33.53 -1.58 10.79
C ILE A 130 -33.79 -2.96 11.41
N GLY A 131 -32.79 -3.80 11.57
CA GLY A 131 -32.95 -5.16 12.10
C GLY A 131 -33.35 -5.19 13.58
N ILE A 132 -32.73 -4.35 14.41
CA ILE A 132 -32.90 -4.40 15.88
C ILE A 132 -34.05 -3.54 16.35
N ALA A 133 -34.34 -2.40 15.73
CA ALA A 133 -35.34 -1.47 16.19
C ALA A 133 -36.62 -1.48 15.33
N VAL A 134 -36.49 -1.28 14.02
CA VAL A 134 -37.65 -1.05 13.15
C VAL A 134 -38.51 -2.32 13.03
N ILE A 135 -37.91 -3.47 12.80
CA ILE A 135 -38.65 -4.73 12.62
C ILE A 135 -39.41 -5.12 13.91
N PRO A 136 -38.79 -5.17 15.10
CA PRO A 136 -39.50 -5.48 16.32
C PRO A 136 -40.61 -4.49 16.65
N LEU A 137 -40.42 -3.19 16.42
CA LEU A 137 -41.43 -2.16 16.64
C LEU A 137 -42.65 -2.34 15.72
N LEU A 138 -42.43 -2.68 14.44
CA LEU A 138 -43.51 -2.99 13.49
C LEU A 138 -44.32 -4.21 13.94
N LEU A 139 -43.64 -5.29 14.36
CA LEU A 139 -44.33 -6.48 14.85
C LEU A 139 -45.14 -6.19 16.10
N LEU A 140 -44.61 -5.36 17.01
CA LEU A 140 -45.32 -4.95 18.23
C LEU A 140 -46.55 -4.08 17.89
N ALA A 141 -46.44 -3.13 16.97
CA ALA A 141 -47.55 -2.33 16.48
C ALA A 141 -48.65 -3.17 15.85
N ILE A 142 -48.29 -4.13 14.98
CA ILE A 142 -49.22 -5.08 14.37
C ILE A 142 -49.92 -5.91 15.46
N GLY A 143 -49.19 -6.41 16.45
CA GLY A 143 -49.72 -7.16 17.57
C GLY A 143 -50.75 -6.37 18.36
N ILE A 144 -50.46 -5.09 18.67
CA ILE A 144 -51.36 -4.20 19.36
C ILE A 144 -52.63 -3.96 18.55
N VAL A 145 -52.53 -3.71 17.25
CA VAL A 145 -53.69 -3.50 16.37
C VAL A 145 -54.58 -4.75 16.32
N ILE A 146 -54.00 -5.92 16.23
CA ILE A 146 -54.75 -7.20 16.23
C ILE A 146 -55.45 -7.38 17.60
N TRP A 147 -54.73 -7.12 18.68
CA TRP A 147 -55.30 -7.23 20.04
C TRP A 147 -56.46 -6.27 20.25
N MET A 148 -56.36 -5.00 19.84
CA MET A 148 -57.42 -4.02 19.92
C MET A 148 -58.65 -4.40 19.08
N ARG A 149 -58.45 -4.94 17.88
CA ARG A 149 -59.55 -5.42 17.01
C ARG A 149 -60.29 -6.63 17.60
N ARG A 150 -59.56 -7.53 18.27
CA ARG A 150 -60.19 -8.69 18.95
C ARG A 150 -60.97 -8.27 20.19
N ARG A 151 -60.56 -7.22 20.90
CA ARG A 151 -61.24 -6.75 22.10
C ARG A 151 -62.52 -5.96 21.82
N LYS A 152 -62.73 -5.51 20.59
CA LYS A 152 -63.95 -4.79 20.17
C LYS A 152 -65.05 -5.71 19.58
N LYS A 153 -64.80 -7.01 19.54
CA LYS A 153 -65.79 -8.04 19.27
C LYS A 153 -66.20 -8.72 20.61
#